data_402326add0659308b7a09a233eb7a09f
#
_entry.id   402326add0659308b7a09a233eb7a09f
#
_cell.length_a   1.000
_cell.length_b   1.000
_cell.length_c   1.000
_cell.angle_alpha   90.00
_cell.angle_beta   90.00
_cell.angle_gamma   90.00
#
_symmetry.space_group_name_H-M   'P 1'
#
loop_
_entity.id
_entity.type
_entity.pdbx_description
1 polymer ?
#
loop_
_entity_poly.entity_id
_entity_poly.type
_entity_poly.pdbx_seq_one_letter_code
_entity_poly.pdbx_strand_id
1 'polypeptide(L)'
;MKKGMILYQSKYGATKKYAQWLREMTGYDCAETAKASVGDMLSYENLVLCGGIYASGIAGLSFLKKNIGRLQDKKIAVFCVGASPYEESAFSEVRKRNMTGGLAEIPLFYGRGAWDEAGMTFKDRTLCRLLQKSVAKKDPSTYEPWMQALMCAAGQTCDWTDKAYLTPLLEFLG
;
A
#
# COMPACT_ATOMS: atom_id res chain seq x y z
N MET A 1 -8.33 -15.81 21.46
CA MET A 1 -8.32 -14.76 20.43
C MET A 1 -7.97 -15.38 19.08
N LYS A 2 -8.45 -14.80 18.00
CA LYS A 2 -8.04 -15.20 16.64
C LYS A 2 -6.65 -14.68 16.32
N LYS A 3 -5.85 -15.44 15.55
CA LYS A 3 -4.45 -15.14 15.31
C LYS A 3 -4.20 -13.81 14.60
N GLY A 4 -4.94 -13.52 13.53
CA GLY A 4 -4.76 -12.23 12.85
C GLY A 4 -5.81 -11.91 11.80
N MET A 5 -5.90 -10.61 11.46
CA MET A 5 -6.76 -10.06 10.43
C MET A 5 -5.97 -9.20 9.47
N ILE A 6 -6.20 -9.40 8.19
CA ILE A 6 -5.68 -8.58 7.11
C ILE A 6 -6.82 -7.72 6.59
N LEU A 7 -6.67 -6.41 6.71
CA LEU A 7 -7.56 -5.43 6.11
C LEU A 7 -6.92 -4.88 4.85
N TYR A 8 -7.68 -4.73 3.76
CA TYR A 8 -7.14 -4.14 2.55
C TYR A 8 -8.09 -3.12 1.92
N GLN A 9 -7.50 -2.15 1.24
CA GLN A 9 -8.20 -1.25 0.34
C GLN A 9 -7.43 -1.17 -0.97
N SER A 10 -8.06 -1.68 -2.03
CA SER A 10 -7.46 -1.81 -3.37
C SER A 10 -8.35 -1.18 -4.41
N LYS A 11 -7.78 -0.35 -5.29
CA LYS A 11 -8.51 0.28 -6.40
C LYS A 11 -8.37 -0.52 -7.70
N TYR A 12 -7.17 -1.01 -8.00
CA TYR A 12 -6.82 -1.67 -9.27
C TYR A 12 -6.33 -3.11 -9.12
N GLY A 13 -6.37 -3.68 -7.92
CA GLY A 13 -6.16 -5.10 -7.68
C GLY A 13 -4.80 -5.50 -7.12
N ALA A 14 -3.72 -4.71 -7.27
CA ALA A 14 -2.40 -5.08 -6.79
C ALA A 14 -2.36 -5.26 -5.26
N THR A 15 -2.94 -4.33 -4.51
CA THR A 15 -3.02 -4.43 -3.05
C THR A 15 -3.83 -5.64 -2.60
N LYS A 16 -4.95 -5.92 -3.26
CA LYS A 16 -5.77 -7.12 -3.00
C LYS A 16 -4.97 -8.39 -3.23
N LYS A 17 -4.15 -8.44 -4.28
CA LYS A 17 -3.28 -9.58 -4.60
C LYS A 17 -2.28 -9.85 -3.47
N TYR A 18 -1.62 -8.82 -2.93
CA TYR A 18 -0.76 -8.94 -1.77
C TYR A 18 -1.51 -9.41 -0.52
N ALA A 19 -2.69 -8.87 -0.26
CA ALA A 19 -3.51 -9.28 0.87
C ALA A 19 -3.92 -10.78 0.77
N GLN A 20 -4.23 -11.27 -0.42
CA GLN A 20 -4.53 -12.67 -0.66
C GLN A 20 -3.31 -13.56 -0.44
N TRP A 21 -2.13 -13.20 -0.94
CA TRP A 21 -0.89 -13.92 -0.69
C TRP A 21 -0.54 -13.97 0.80
N LEU A 22 -0.69 -12.84 1.48
CA LEU A 22 -0.43 -12.78 2.92
C LEU A 22 -1.41 -13.68 3.70
N ARG A 23 -2.69 -13.72 3.31
CA ARG A 23 -3.67 -14.65 3.86
C ARG A 23 -3.26 -16.11 3.67
N GLU A 24 -2.82 -16.48 2.46
CA GLU A 24 -2.35 -17.84 2.17
C GLU A 24 -1.15 -18.24 3.03
N MET A 25 -0.21 -17.31 3.25
CA MET A 25 1.02 -17.56 4.00
C MET A 25 0.82 -17.59 5.51
N THR A 26 -0.14 -16.81 6.04
CA THR A 26 -0.34 -16.65 7.50
C THR A 26 -1.53 -17.42 8.04
N GLY A 27 -2.49 -17.76 7.18
CA GLY A 27 -3.80 -18.29 7.60
C GLY A 27 -4.68 -17.26 8.30
N TYR A 28 -4.35 -15.95 8.23
CA TYR A 28 -5.16 -14.89 8.83
C TYR A 28 -6.49 -14.69 8.08
N ASP A 29 -7.49 -14.21 8.79
CA ASP A 29 -8.71 -13.72 8.14
C ASP A 29 -8.40 -12.49 7.28
N CYS A 30 -9.19 -12.27 6.22
CA CYS A 30 -8.93 -11.18 5.27
C CYS A 30 -10.23 -10.51 4.83
N ALA A 31 -10.30 -9.19 4.90
CA ALA A 31 -11.49 -8.41 4.49
C ALA A 31 -11.12 -7.04 3.93
N GLU A 32 -12.02 -6.47 3.13
CA GLU A 32 -11.95 -5.05 2.75
C GLU A 32 -12.20 -4.14 3.95
N THR A 33 -11.47 -3.04 4.04
CA THR A 33 -11.67 -2.04 5.12
C THR A 33 -13.11 -1.53 5.19
N ALA A 34 -13.78 -1.40 4.05
CA ALA A 34 -15.17 -0.95 4.01
C ALA A 34 -16.18 -1.91 4.67
N LYS A 35 -15.80 -3.19 4.83
CA LYS A 35 -16.63 -4.25 5.43
C LYS A 35 -16.25 -4.54 6.88
N ALA A 36 -15.19 -3.88 7.39
CA ALA A 36 -14.64 -4.14 8.70
C ALA A 36 -15.23 -3.20 9.75
N SER A 37 -15.50 -3.74 10.94
CA SER A 37 -15.80 -2.94 12.13
C SER A 37 -14.65 -3.02 13.13
N VAL A 38 -14.46 -1.97 13.92
CA VAL A 38 -13.45 -2.01 14.99
C VAL A 38 -13.80 -3.06 16.06
N GLY A 39 -15.08 -3.32 16.28
CA GLY A 39 -15.54 -4.36 17.22
C GLY A 39 -15.02 -5.74 16.84
N ASP A 40 -15.07 -6.08 15.55
CA ASP A 40 -14.54 -7.36 15.07
C ASP A 40 -13.02 -7.45 15.27
N MET A 41 -12.31 -6.32 15.08
CA MET A 41 -10.84 -6.27 15.23
C MET A 41 -10.37 -6.59 16.65
N LEU A 42 -11.17 -6.31 17.66
CA LEU A 42 -10.83 -6.60 19.05
C LEU A 42 -10.61 -8.10 19.33
N SER A 43 -11.17 -8.97 18.52
CA SER A 43 -11.01 -10.42 18.64
C SER A 43 -9.68 -10.98 18.11
N TYR A 44 -8.88 -10.17 17.43
CA TYR A 44 -7.60 -10.58 16.82
C TYR A 44 -6.40 -10.09 17.62
N GLU A 45 -5.29 -10.84 17.55
CA GLU A 45 -4.00 -10.47 18.15
C GLU A 45 -3.19 -9.58 17.21
N ASN A 46 -3.15 -9.94 15.93
CA ASN A 46 -2.39 -9.26 14.89
C ASN A 46 -3.34 -8.56 13.90
N LEU A 47 -2.99 -7.36 13.49
CA LEU A 47 -3.72 -6.60 12.47
C LEU A 47 -2.74 -6.13 11.40
N VAL A 48 -3.04 -6.41 10.14
CA VAL A 48 -2.28 -5.88 9.00
C VAL A 48 -3.22 -5.08 8.11
N LEU A 49 -2.84 -3.83 7.83
CA LEU A 49 -3.52 -3.01 6.82
C LEU A 49 -2.70 -2.99 5.55
N CYS A 50 -3.27 -3.46 4.45
CA CYS A 50 -2.71 -3.36 3.11
C CYS A 50 -3.41 -2.22 2.35
N GLY A 51 -2.67 -1.20 1.94
CA GLY A 51 -3.22 -0.03 1.25
C GLY A 51 -2.42 0.41 0.04
N GLY A 52 -3.10 0.72 -1.07
CA GLY A 52 -2.47 1.33 -2.24
C GLY A 52 -2.05 2.78 -1.97
N ILE A 53 -0.93 3.20 -2.54
CA ILE A 53 -0.47 4.59 -2.48
C ILE A 53 -1.11 5.37 -3.63
N TYR A 54 -1.91 6.38 -3.30
CA TYR A 54 -2.53 7.29 -4.26
C TYR A 54 -2.27 8.74 -3.83
N ALA A 55 -1.66 9.53 -4.71
CA ALA A 55 -1.28 10.91 -4.41
C ALA A 55 -0.53 11.05 -3.06
N SER A 56 0.42 10.14 -2.81
CA SER A 56 1.22 10.02 -1.57
C SER A 56 0.45 9.64 -0.31
N GLY A 57 -0.86 9.38 -0.39
CA GLY A 57 -1.68 8.87 0.71
C GLY A 57 -1.83 7.34 0.65
N ILE A 58 -1.89 6.67 1.79
CA ILE A 58 -2.12 5.23 1.89
C ILE A 58 -3.62 4.97 2.06
N ALA A 59 -4.23 4.27 1.11
CA ALA A 59 -5.64 3.92 1.16
C ALA A 59 -5.96 3.03 2.36
N GLY A 60 -7.12 3.25 2.97
CA GLY A 60 -7.57 2.48 4.14
C GLY A 60 -6.98 2.94 5.49
N LEU A 61 -5.94 3.76 5.49
CA LEU A 61 -5.27 4.18 6.73
C LEU A 61 -6.17 4.97 7.68
N SER A 62 -7.22 5.62 7.15
CA SER A 62 -8.24 6.30 7.95
C SER A 62 -8.95 5.38 8.93
N PHE A 63 -9.10 4.09 8.62
CA PHE A 63 -9.66 3.11 9.54
C PHE A 63 -8.79 2.97 10.80
N LEU A 64 -7.47 2.82 10.63
CA LEU A 64 -6.55 2.75 11.78
C LEU A 64 -6.50 4.07 12.53
N LYS A 65 -6.40 5.21 11.84
CA LYS A 65 -6.34 6.55 12.45
C LYS A 65 -7.53 6.79 13.40
N LYS A 66 -8.72 6.40 12.97
CA LYS A 66 -9.96 6.58 13.79
C LYS A 66 -10.03 5.65 14.98
N ASN A 67 -9.41 4.49 14.92
CA ASN A 67 -9.63 3.41 15.86
C ASN A 67 -8.39 3.03 16.68
N ILE A 68 -7.24 3.65 16.44
CA ILE A 68 -5.96 3.25 17.02
C ILE A 68 -5.99 3.22 18.56
N GLY A 69 -6.71 4.16 19.19
CA GLY A 69 -6.85 4.19 20.65
C GLY A 69 -7.52 2.95 21.26
N ARG A 70 -8.30 2.21 20.45
CA ARG A 70 -8.96 0.95 20.86
C ARG A 70 -8.17 -0.30 20.47
N LEU A 71 -7.08 -0.13 19.72
CA LEU A 71 -6.30 -1.22 19.14
C LEU A 71 -4.86 -1.25 19.66
N GLN A 72 -4.55 -0.49 20.73
CA GLN A 72 -3.19 -0.32 21.26
C GLN A 72 -2.56 -1.61 21.80
N ASP A 73 -3.38 -2.57 22.21
CA ASP A 73 -2.95 -3.88 22.70
C ASP A 73 -2.64 -4.88 21.56
N LYS A 74 -2.85 -4.48 20.30
CA LYS A 74 -2.67 -5.34 19.14
C LYS A 74 -1.31 -5.13 18.50
N LYS A 75 -0.76 -6.21 17.91
CA LYS A 75 0.41 -6.12 17.03
C LYS A 75 -0.06 -5.66 15.65
N ILE A 76 0.29 -4.42 15.29
CA ILE A 76 -0.22 -3.77 14.07
C ILE A 76 0.93 -3.53 13.10
N ALA A 77 0.68 -3.76 11.82
CA ALA A 77 1.57 -3.39 10.72
C ALA A 77 0.79 -2.77 9.56
N VAL A 78 1.44 -1.93 8.78
CA VAL A 78 0.92 -1.38 7.53
C VAL A 78 1.80 -1.82 6.36
N PHE A 79 1.19 -2.33 5.31
CA PHE A 79 1.84 -2.69 4.05
C PHE A 79 1.31 -1.79 2.94
N CYS A 80 2.15 -0.91 2.41
CA CYS A 80 1.75 0.00 1.33
C CYS A 80 2.24 -0.49 -0.04
N VAL A 81 1.42 -0.27 -1.05
CA VAL A 81 1.67 -0.74 -2.42
C VAL A 81 1.71 0.45 -3.37
N GLY A 82 2.84 0.63 -4.04
CA GLY A 82 3.06 1.68 -5.03
C GLY A 82 3.58 1.14 -6.36
N ALA A 83 3.43 1.90 -7.44
CA ALA A 83 3.89 1.49 -8.77
C ALA A 83 5.41 1.66 -8.97
N SER A 84 6.04 2.56 -8.23
CA SER A 84 7.48 2.85 -8.35
C SER A 84 8.34 1.73 -7.76
N PRO A 85 9.60 1.53 -8.23
CA PRO A 85 10.57 0.74 -7.49
C PRO A 85 10.75 1.29 -6.08
N TYR A 86 11.16 0.42 -5.14
CA TYR A 86 11.52 0.88 -3.79
C TYR A 86 12.68 1.87 -3.87
N GLU A 87 12.53 2.99 -3.18
CA GLU A 87 13.55 4.00 -3.02
C GLU A 87 13.41 4.60 -1.62
N GLU A 88 14.51 4.61 -0.85
CA GLU A 88 14.51 4.93 0.59
C GLU A 88 13.99 6.34 0.88
N SER A 89 14.39 7.34 0.10
CA SER A 89 13.96 8.71 0.33
C SER A 89 12.47 8.89 0.05
N ALA A 90 11.96 8.32 -1.03
CA ALA A 90 10.54 8.35 -1.38
C ALA A 90 9.69 7.59 -0.35
N PHE A 91 10.16 6.44 0.11
CA PHE A 91 9.50 5.66 1.16
C PHE A 91 9.47 6.43 2.48
N SER A 92 10.57 7.09 2.85
CA SER A 92 10.65 7.95 4.04
C SER A 92 9.63 9.09 3.99
N GLU A 93 9.45 9.73 2.83
CA GLU A 93 8.44 10.79 2.67
C GLU A 93 7.01 10.25 2.79
N VAL A 94 6.72 9.08 2.21
CA VAL A 94 5.42 8.40 2.39
C VAL A 94 5.17 8.11 3.87
N ARG A 95 6.18 7.59 4.59
CA ARG A 95 6.10 7.34 6.03
C ARG A 95 5.82 8.61 6.82
N LYS A 96 6.61 9.66 6.64
CA LYS A 96 6.45 10.95 7.34
C LYS A 96 5.05 11.54 7.14
N ARG A 97 4.53 11.44 5.94
CA ARG A 97 3.22 11.98 5.59
C ARG A 97 2.05 11.21 6.18
N ASN A 98 2.17 9.90 6.27
CA ASN A 98 1.05 9.01 6.58
C ASN A 98 1.07 8.47 8.01
N MET A 99 2.25 8.11 8.52
CA MET A 99 2.44 7.47 9.82
C MET A 99 2.66 8.52 10.92
N THR A 100 1.58 9.21 11.29
CA THR A 100 1.60 10.33 12.24
C THR A 100 0.71 10.06 13.45
N GLY A 101 0.95 10.78 14.56
CA GLY A 101 0.18 10.62 15.78
C GLY A 101 0.25 9.19 16.33
N GLY A 102 -0.88 8.59 16.65
CA GLY A 102 -0.94 7.21 17.17
C GLY A 102 -0.43 6.13 16.22
N LEU A 103 -0.13 6.47 14.94
CA LEU A 103 0.44 5.53 13.98
C LEU A 103 1.96 5.64 13.85
N ALA A 104 2.62 6.59 14.51
CA ALA A 104 4.03 6.90 14.30
C ALA A 104 4.96 5.70 14.52
N GLU A 105 4.66 4.89 15.52
CA GLU A 105 5.46 3.72 15.90
C GLU A 105 5.06 2.42 15.17
N ILE A 106 3.98 2.45 14.38
CA ILE A 106 3.55 1.28 13.63
C ILE A 106 4.51 1.05 12.45
N PRO A 107 5.06 -0.17 12.29
CA PRO A 107 5.94 -0.47 11.17
C PRO A 107 5.20 -0.38 9.84
N LEU A 108 5.89 0.23 8.87
CA LEU A 108 5.43 0.37 7.49
C LEU A 108 6.32 -0.45 6.57
N PHE A 109 5.71 -1.28 5.73
CA PHE A 109 6.36 -2.10 4.73
C PHE A 109 5.90 -1.70 3.33
N TYR A 110 6.71 -1.97 2.33
CA TYR A 110 6.45 -1.60 0.94
C TYR A 110 6.43 -2.82 0.02
N GLY A 111 5.51 -2.79 -0.95
CA GLY A 111 5.49 -3.69 -2.09
C GLY A 111 5.30 -2.93 -3.40
N ARG A 112 6.04 -3.32 -4.45
CA ARG A 112 5.79 -2.78 -5.77
C ARG A 112 4.52 -3.40 -6.34
N GLY A 113 3.65 -2.56 -6.92
CA GLY A 113 2.36 -2.98 -7.44
C GLY A 113 2.36 -3.21 -8.94
N ALA A 114 1.31 -2.74 -9.59
CA ALA A 114 1.07 -2.91 -11.01
C ALA A 114 0.66 -1.58 -11.65
N TRP A 115 0.72 -1.54 -12.96
CA TRP A 115 0.30 -0.41 -13.78
C TRP A 115 -0.56 -0.91 -14.93
N ASP A 116 -1.76 -0.40 -15.05
CA ASP A 116 -2.65 -0.66 -16.17
C ASP A 116 -3.42 0.64 -16.50
N GLU A 117 -2.85 1.44 -17.38
CA GLU A 117 -3.42 2.72 -17.77
C GLU A 117 -4.78 2.56 -18.46
N ALA A 118 -4.98 1.49 -19.21
CA ALA A 118 -6.23 1.20 -19.88
C ALA A 118 -7.37 0.86 -18.90
N GLY A 119 -7.04 0.19 -17.79
CA GLY A 119 -7.97 -0.17 -16.72
C GLY A 119 -8.28 0.97 -15.74
N MET A 120 -7.58 2.10 -15.82
CA MET A 120 -7.82 3.25 -14.94
C MET A 120 -9.15 3.94 -15.24
N THR A 121 -9.72 4.56 -14.18
CA THR A 121 -10.83 5.50 -14.35
C THR A 121 -10.39 6.67 -15.25
N PHE A 122 -11.34 7.31 -15.91
CA PHE A 122 -11.05 8.48 -16.76
C PHE A 122 -10.27 9.57 -16.00
N LYS A 123 -10.66 9.86 -14.76
CA LYS A 123 -9.99 10.84 -13.89
C LYS A 123 -8.54 10.47 -13.63
N ASP A 124 -8.27 9.25 -13.18
CA ASP A 124 -6.92 8.80 -12.84
C ASP A 124 -6.03 8.74 -14.08
N ARG A 125 -6.56 8.24 -15.20
CA ARG A 125 -5.85 8.21 -16.48
C ARG A 125 -5.46 9.61 -16.94
N THR A 126 -6.38 10.58 -16.84
CA THR A 126 -6.11 11.98 -17.20
C THR A 126 -5.01 12.58 -16.33
N LEU A 127 -5.08 12.37 -15.01
CA LEU A 127 -4.05 12.85 -14.08
C LEU A 127 -2.68 12.22 -14.37
N CYS A 128 -2.64 10.91 -14.62
CA CYS A 128 -1.40 10.21 -14.99
C CYS A 128 -0.80 10.76 -16.29
N ARG A 129 -1.62 10.98 -17.32
CA ARG A 129 -1.17 11.55 -18.59
C ARG A 129 -0.68 12.98 -18.48
N LEU A 130 -1.31 13.80 -17.64
CA LEU A 130 -0.83 15.15 -17.35
C LEU A 130 0.52 15.11 -16.64
N LEU A 131 0.70 14.21 -15.69
CA LEU A 131 1.97 14.01 -14.99
C LEU A 131 3.05 13.51 -15.96
N GLN A 132 2.75 12.54 -16.82
CA GLN A 132 3.67 12.06 -17.86
C GLN A 132 4.12 13.20 -18.78
N LYS A 133 3.19 14.05 -19.24
CA LYS A 133 3.50 15.22 -20.06
C LYS A 133 4.39 16.22 -19.32
N SER A 134 4.19 16.41 -18.02
CA SER A 134 5.02 17.28 -17.19
C SER A 134 6.44 16.72 -17.04
N VAL A 135 6.57 15.43 -16.78
CA VAL A 135 7.87 14.75 -16.66
C VAL A 135 8.61 14.73 -17.99
N ALA A 136 7.92 14.52 -19.12
CA ALA A 136 8.51 14.52 -20.45
C ALA A 136 9.15 15.85 -20.85
N LYS A 137 8.84 16.95 -20.19
CA LYS A 137 9.49 18.25 -20.42
C LYS A 137 10.82 18.41 -19.71
N LYS A 138 11.15 17.52 -18.77
CA LYS A 138 12.42 17.54 -18.04
C LYS A 138 13.48 16.76 -18.82
N ASP A 139 14.74 17.08 -18.55
CA ASP A 139 15.87 16.30 -19.06
C ASP A 139 15.81 14.87 -18.49
N PRO A 140 15.78 13.82 -19.32
CA PRO A 140 15.74 12.44 -18.85
C PRO A 140 16.88 12.06 -17.89
N SER A 141 18.04 12.72 -18.00
CA SER A 141 19.17 12.49 -17.08
C SER A 141 18.88 12.94 -15.65
N THR A 142 17.85 13.78 -15.45
CA THR A 142 17.42 14.30 -14.13
C THR A 142 16.26 13.53 -13.54
N TYR A 143 15.78 12.45 -14.20
CA TYR A 143 14.63 11.70 -13.71
C TYR A 143 14.95 10.99 -12.40
N GLU A 144 14.10 11.21 -11.41
CA GLU A 144 14.03 10.38 -10.21
C GLU A 144 13.48 8.99 -10.55
N PRO A 145 13.72 7.96 -9.72
CA PRO A 145 13.25 6.59 -9.98
C PRO A 145 11.75 6.47 -10.31
N TRP A 146 10.90 7.24 -9.64
CA TRP A 146 9.47 7.25 -9.92
C TRP A 146 9.13 7.87 -11.28
N MET A 147 9.89 8.87 -11.73
CA MET A 147 9.72 9.47 -13.06
C MET A 147 10.12 8.49 -14.16
N GLN A 148 11.23 7.78 -13.98
CA GLN A 148 11.66 6.73 -14.90
C GLN A 148 10.59 5.63 -14.99
N ALA A 149 10.08 5.15 -13.85
CA ALA A 149 9.03 4.13 -13.81
C ALA A 149 7.75 4.59 -14.52
N LEU A 150 7.33 5.84 -14.28
CA LEU A 150 6.16 6.44 -14.91
C LEU A 150 6.31 6.51 -16.43
N MET A 151 7.46 6.96 -16.92
CA MET A 151 7.71 7.09 -18.36
C MET A 151 7.85 5.74 -19.05
N CYS A 152 8.48 4.75 -18.41
CA CYS A 152 8.57 3.39 -18.94
C CYS A 152 7.20 2.68 -18.98
N ALA A 153 6.31 2.98 -18.06
CA ALA A 153 4.98 2.37 -17.99
C ALA A 153 3.93 3.06 -18.89
N ALA A 154 4.26 4.22 -19.45
CA ALA A 154 3.33 5.00 -20.28
C ALA A 154 2.77 4.15 -21.44
N GLY A 155 1.44 4.02 -21.52
CA GLY A 155 0.75 3.25 -22.54
C GLY A 155 0.92 1.73 -22.44
N GLN A 156 1.48 1.22 -21.35
CA GLN A 156 1.72 -0.21 -21.14
C GLN A 156 0.89 -0.76 -19.97
N THR A 157 0.82 -2.10 -19.90
CA THR A 157 0.33 -2.84 -18.75
C THR A 157 1.52 -3.56 -18.14
N CYS A 158 1.79 -3.29 -16.85
CA CYS A 158 2.93 -3.85 -16.12
C CYS A 158 2.45 -4.44 -14.80
N ASP A 159 2.97 -5.62 -14.46
CA ASP A 159 2.78 -6.23 -13.15
C ASP A 159 4.16 -6.51 -12.52
N TRP A 160 4.49 -5.75 -11.47
CA TRP A 160 5.74 -5.87 -10.72
C TRP A 160 5.51 -6.48 -9.33
N THR A 161 4.32 -7.04 -9.08
CA THR A 161 4.02 -7.66 -7.81
C THR A 161 4.88 -8.92 -7.60
N ASP A 162 5.46 -9.04 -6.42
CA ASP A 162 6.28 -10.19 -6.04
C ASP A 162 6.05 -10.54 -4.57
N LYS A 163 5.89 -11.82 -4.28
CA LYS A 163 5.74 -12.34 -2.90
C LYS A 163 6.93 -12.01 -2.02
N ALA A 164 8.12 -11.84 -2.60
CA ALA A 164 9.33 -11.48 -1.86
C ALA A 164 9.19 -10.15 -1.08
N TYR A 165 8.36 -9.21 -1.55
CA TYR A 165 8.07 -7.98 -0.81
C TYR A 165 7.37 -8.22 0.54
N LEU A 166 6.72 -9.37 0.72
CA LEU A 166 6.07 -9.73 1.99
C LEU A 166 7.03 -10.26 3.05
N THR A 167 8.25 -10.66 2.67
CA THR A 167 9.21 -11.28 3.59
C THR A 167 9.46 -10.47 4.86
N PRO A 168 9.78 -9.15 4.79
CA PRO A 168 10.02 -8.37 6.01
C PRO A 168 8.78 -8.27 6.92
N LEU A 169 7.59 -8.20 6.33
CA LEU A 169 6.33 -8.19 7.08
C LEU A 169 6.09 -9.54 7.77
N LEU A 170 6.34 -10.66 7.07
CA LEU A 170 6.19 -12.00 7.64
C LEU A 170 7.16 -12.23 8.80
N GLU A 171 8.40 -11.80 8.69
CA GLU A 171 9.39 -11.82 9.77
C GLU A 171 8.94 -11.01 10.99
N PHE A 172 8.35 -9.84 10.75
CA PHE A 172 7.75 -9.04 11.82
C PHE A 172 6.59 -9.76 12.50
N LEU A 173 5.74 -10.45 11.75
CA LEU A 173 4.57 -11.14 12.32
C LEU A 173 4.95 -12.38 13.13
N GLY A 174 6.02 -13.08 12.80
CA GLY A 174 6.57 -14.25 13.51
C GLY A 174 6.04 -15.55 12.97
#